data_94bb887d0bb6702078b6ee6b7cfc0034
#
_entry.id   94bb887d0bb6702078b6ee6b7cfc0034
#
_cell.length_a   1.000
_cell.length_b   1.000
_cell.length_c   1.000
_cell.angle_alpha   90.00
_cell.angle_beta   90.00
_cell.angle_gamma   90.00
#
_symmetry.space_group_name_H-M   'P 1'
#
loop_
_entity.id
_entity.type
_entity.pdbx_description
1 polymer ?
#
loop_
_entity_poly.entity_id
_entity_poly.type
_entity_poly.pdbx_seq_one_letter_code
_entity_poly.pdbx_strand_id
1 'polypeptide(L)'
;MSAGQLKQLFLTTPLAEATICARCGSCNAVCCTHRELDWESTSPRGWLTILRGLADGSGEISDIPPEFVERVFNCTTCGKCGQACPVHIDLRRLWLEIREEIVGRGLGPGFVNQMKEVVAREHNVFDFPNEERAEWVEFMSDAPDHRYQKAEAEVLYYVGCVSSFSAAAQGIPRALAKVLQESGTDFAILGGEEWCCGFPLMAAGLRREASTLIEHNRERLRSLGARTVVFNCPSC
;
A
#
# COMPACT_ATOMS: atom_id res chain seq x y z
N MET A 1 25.98 2.72 -16.19
CA MET A 1 25.82 4.10 -15.66
C MET A 1 27.08 4.42 -14.87
N SER A 2 27.62 5.66 -14.96
CA SER A 2 28.79 6.06 -14.16
C SER A 2 28.37 6.37 -12.71
N ALA A 3 29.30 6.26 -11.76
CA ALA A 3 29.09 6.61 -10.35
C ALA A 3 28.50 8.03 -10.16
N GLY A 4 28.84 8.96 -11.08
CA GLY A 4 28.27 10.31 -11.08
C GLY A 4 26.78 10.37 -11.46
N GLN A 5 26.31 9.51 -12.35
CA GLN A 5 24.89 9.40 -12.71
C GLN A 5 24.06 8.77 -11.61
N LEU A 6 24.65 7.81 -10.85
CA LEU A 6 24.04 7.22 -9.67
C LEU A 6 23.93 8.25 -8.53
N LYS A 7 24.95 9.06 -8.29
CA LYS A 7 24.91 10.17 -7.33
C LYS A 7 23.79 11.17 -7.66
N GLN A 8 23.54 11.47 -8.92
CA GLN A 8 22.52 12.41 -9.38
C GLN A 8 21.08 11.87 -9.22
N LEU A 9 20.89 10.55 -9.31
CA LEU A 9 19.58 9.91 -9.09
C LEU A 9 19.17 9.85 -7.60
N PHE A 10 20.14 9.72 -6.68
CA PHE A 10 19.91 9.67 -5.22
C PHE A 10 20.03 11.02 -4.51
N LEU A 11 20.50 12.06 -5.19
CA LEU A 11 20.52 13.42 -4.63
C LEU A 11 19.11 14.04 -4.51
N THR A 12 18.08 13.33 -4.99
CA THR A 12 16.70 13.71 -4.78
C THR A 12 16.18 13.05 -3.49
N THR A 13 16.01 13.81 -2.45
CA THR A 13 15.23 13.58 -1.22
C THR A 13 15.70 12.45 -0.26
N PRO A 14 15.79 11.14 -0.61
CA PRO A 14 16.13 10.11 0.38
C PRO A 14 17.52 10.25 1.00
N LEU A 15 18.53 10.55 0.19
CA LEU A 15 19.89 10.70 0.70
C LEU A 15 20.10 12.01 1.47
N ALA A 16 19.46 13.09 1.01
CA ALA A 16 19.49 14.36 1.74
C ALA A 16 18.88 14.22 3.14
N GLU A 17 17.74 13.53 3.26
CA GLU A 17 17.09 13.26 4.55
C GLU A 17 17.96 12.35 5.46
N ALA A 18 18.67 11.36 4.89
CA ALA A 18 19.59 10.53 5.67
C ALA A 18 20.75 11.33 6.28
N THR A 19 21.19 12.42 5.63
CA THR A 19 22.28 13.28 6.14
C THR A 19 21.89 14.12 7.34
N ILE A 20 20.62 14.54 7.47
CA ILE A 20 20.11 15.32 8.61
C ILE A 20 19.78 14.46 9.83
N CYS A 21 19.84 13.13 9.71
CA CYS A 21 19.55 12.21 10.80
C CYS A 21 20.52 12.40 11.97
N ALA A 22 19.98 12.74 13.15
CA ALA A 22 20.76 12.93 14.39
C ALA A 22 21.24 11.60 15.02
N ARG A 23 20.89 10.43 14.48
CA ARG A 23 21.22 9.08 14.98
C ARG A 23 20.78 8.81 16.42
N CYS A 24 19.82 9.54 16.95
CA CYS A 24 19.39 9.49 18.36
C CYS A 24 18.70 8.17 18.77
N GLY A 25 18.19 7.37 17.81
CA GLY A 25 17.54 6.09 18.07
C GLY A 25 16.07 6.17 18.48
N SER A 26 15.45 7.34 18.56
CA SER A 26 14.03 7.49 18.91
C SER A 26 13.10 6.68 17.98
N CYS A 27 13.47 6.56 16.71
CA CYS A 27 12.73 5.75 15.74
C CYS A 27 12.82 4.23 16.01
N ASN A 28 13.94 3.74 16.57
CA ASN A 28 14.11 2.34 16.94
C ASN A 28 13.22 1.96 18.12
N ALA A 29 13.08 2.85 19.11
CA ALA A 29 12.28 2.60 20.31
C ALA A 29 10.80 2.33 20.01
N VAL A 30 10.27 2.85 18.89
CA VAL A 30 8.87 2.70 18.48
C VAL A 30 8.66 1.70 17.32
N CYS A 31 9.73 1.15 16.77
CA CYS A 31 9.67 0.26 15.62
C CYS A 31 9.27 -1.16 16.04
N CYS A 32 8.10 -1.63 15.56
CA CYS A 32 7.64 -2.99 15.85
C CYS A 32 8.56 -4.05 15.21
N THR A 33 9.04 -3.81 13.98
CA THR A 33 9.92 -4.73 13.28
C THR A 33 11.28 -4.86 14.00
N HIS A 34 11.86 -3.73 14.43
CA HIS A 34 13.11 -3.77 15.18
C HIS A 34 12.95 -4.47 16.53
N ARG A 35 11.84 -4.22 17.23
CA ARG A 35 11.56 -4.88 18.52
C ARG A 35 11.43 -6.38 18.41
N GLU A 36 10.88 -6.88 17.30
CA GLU A 36 10.68 -8.32 17.07
C GLU A 36 11.96 -9.02 16.61
N LEU A 37 12.71 -8.39 15.70
CA LEU A 37 13.88 -9.00 15.05
C LEU A 37 15.20 -8.68 15.74
N ASP A 38 15.26 -7.64 16.56
CA ASP A 38 16.41 -7.17 17.37
C ASP A 38 17.73 -6.97 16.61
N TRP A 39 17.64 -6.56 15.33
CA TRP A 39 18.80 -6.27 14.49
C TRP A 39 18.80 -4.80 14.08
N GLU A 40 19.97 -4.14 14.18
CA GLU A 40 20.08 -2.74 13.75
C GLU A 40 19.72 -2.57 12.27
N SER A 41 20.09 -3.53 11.42
CA SER A 41 19.76 -3.51 9.99
C SER A 41 18.28 -3.72 9.66
N THR A 42 17.44 -4.02 10.65
CA THR A 42 15.96 -4.02 10.53
C THR A 42 15.33 -2.77 11.12
N SER A 43 16.15 -1.84 11.61
CA SER A 43 15.70 -0.62 12.25
C SER A 43 15.69 0.58 11.30
N PRO A 44 14.84 1.58 11.54
CA PRO A 44 14.86 2.80 10.74
C PRO A 44 16.21 3.55 10.83
N ARG A 45 16.87 3.55 11.99
CA ARG A 45 18.19 4.15 12.17
C ARG A 45 19.26 3.41 11.37
N GLY A 46 19.23 2.09 11.37
CA GLY A 46 20.18 1.27 10.59
C GLY A 46 20.07 1.55 9.10
N TRP A 47 18.84 1.66 8.58
CA TRP A 47 18.64 2.00 7.17
C TRP A 47 19.12 3.39 6.81
N LEU A 48 18.85 4.39 7.66
CA LEU A 48 19.42 5.75 7.48
C LEU A 48 20.95 5.75 7.52
N THR A 49 21.56 4.89 8.31
CA THR A 49 23.03 4.76 8.37
C THR A 49 23.59 4.19 7.06
N ILE A 50 22.93 3.17 6.49
CA ILE A 50 23.30 2.60 5.19
C ILE A 50 23.12 3.62 4.06
N LEU A 51 21.98 4.31 4.01
CA LEU A 51 21.71 5.36 3.02
C LEU A 51 22.75 6.49 3.11
N ARG A 52 23.17 6.86 4.32
CA ARG A 52 24.22 7.86 4.50
C ARG A 52 25.56 7.38 3.96
N GLY A 53 25.93 6.11 4.19
CA GLY A 53 27.13 5.52 3.60
C GLY A 53 27.11 5.56 2.06
N LEU A 54 25.96 5.31 1.46
CA LEU A 54 25.77 5.47 0.00
C LEU A 54 25.92 6.94 -0.43
N ALA A 55 25.36 7.89 0.35
CA ALA A 55 25.47 9.32 0.08
C ALA A 55 26.92 9.83 0.15
N ASP A 56 27.68 9.36 1.14
CA ASP A 56 29.08 9.73 1.37
C ASP A 56 30.04 9.02 0.37
N GLY A 57 29.52 8.13 -0.50
CA GLY A 57 30.32 7.40 -1.48
C GLY A 57 31.11 6.23 -0.90
N SER A 58 30.74 5.73 0.28
CA SER A 58 31.36 4.57 0.93
C SER A 58 30.90 3.22 0.33
N GLY A 59 29.95 3.24 -0.61
CA GLY A 59 29.42 2.09 -1.33
C GLY A 59 28.56 2.49 -2.49
N GLU A 60 28.17 1.53 -3.33
CA GLU A 60 27.21 1.67 -4.43
C GLU A 60 25.94 0.91 -4.12
N ILE A 61 24.82 1.28 -4.78
CA ILE A 61 23.54 0.56 -4.61
C ILE A 61 23.63 -0.87 -5.11
N SER A 62 24.45 -1.12 -6.13
CA SER A 62 24.80 -2.48 -6.59
C SER A 62 25.40 -3.36 -5.49
N ASP A 63 25.96 -2.74 -4.45
CA ASP A 63 26.60 -3.43 -3.33
C ASP A 63 25.60 -3.75 -2.20
N ILE A 64 24.32 -3.35 -2.36
CA ILE A 64 23.29 -3.68 -1.38
C ILE A 64 23.01 -5.18 -1.44
N PRO A 65 23.28 -5.92 -0.36
CA PRO A 65 23.07 -7.36 -0.36
C PRO A 65 21.55 -7.69 -0.38
N PRO A 66 21.15 -8.82 -0.97
CA PRO A 66 19.75 -9.26 -1.01
C PRO A 66 19.08 -9.28 0.37
N GLU A 67 19.81 -9.63 1.42
CA GLU A 67 19.33 -9.67 2.80
C GLU A 67 18.91 -8.26 3.31
N PHE A 68 19.55 -7.21 2.82
CA PHE A 68 19.14 -5.85 3.15
C PHE A 68 17.82 -5.50 2.45
N VAL A 69 17.66 -5.90 1.19
CA VAL A 69 16.40 -5.73 0.46
C VAL A 69 15.25 -6.38 1.23
N GLU A 70 15.40 -7.64 1.64
CA GLU A 70 14.39 -8.33 2.45
C GLU A 70 14.02 -7.55 3.71
N ARG A 71 15.02 -7.02 4.42
CA ARG A 71 14.81 -6.23 5.64
C ARG A 71 14.03 -4.96 5.40
N VAL A 72 14.26 -4.27 4.29
CA VAL A 72 13.47 -3.10 3.88
C VAL A 72 12.01 -3.49 3.62
N PHE A 73 11.76 -4.67 3.05
CA PHE A 73 10.40 -5.16 2.79
C PHE A 73 9.70 -5.74 4.04
N ASN A 74 10.41 -6.04 5.12
CA ASN A 74 9.82 -6.40 6.40
C ASN A 74 9.17 -5.20 7.13
N CYS A 75 9.39 -3.97 6.68
CA CYS A 75 8.74 -2.80 7.25
C CYS A 75 7.23 -2.81 7.01
N THR A 76 6.46 -2.65 8.08
CA THR A 76 4.99 -2.58 8.02
C THR A 76 4.45 -1.23 7.52
N THR A 77 5.31 -0.27 7.19
CA THR A 77 4.95 1.09 6.75
C THR A 77 4.02 1.87 7.70
N CYS A 78 4.00 1.51 8.98
CA CYS A 78 3.09 2.09 9.98
C CYS A 78 3.34 3.58 10.30
N GLY A 79 4.49 4.14 9.94
CA GLY A 79 4.82 5.56 10.10
C GLY A 79 5.24 6.02 11.50
N LYS A 80 5.19 5.15 12.54
CA LYS A 80 5.54 5.53 13.93
C LYS A 80 6.95 6.11 14.07
N CYS A 81 7.90 5.62 13.28
CA CYS A 81 9.28 6.10 13.28
C CYS A 81 9.38 7.58 12.84
N GLY A 82 8.59 8.02 11.86
CA GLY A 82 8.52 9.42 11.45
C GLY A 82 7.89 10.30 12.52
N GLN A 83 6.84 9.84 13.18
CA GLN A 83 6.19 10.56 14.29
C GLN A 83 7.14 10.76 15.49
N ALA A 84 8.00 9.77 15.78
CA ALA A 84 8.96 9.82 16.86
C ALA A 84 10.26 10.56 16.49
N CYS A 85 10.44 11.01 15.24
CA CYS A 85 11.66 11.63 14.79
C CYS A 85 11.78 13.09 15.27
N PRO A 86 12.77 13.45 16.12
CA PRO A 86 12.88 14.80 16.65
C PRO A 86 13.33 15.84 15.61
N VAL A 87 13.87 15.40 14.48
CA VAL A 87 14.24 16.25 13.33
C VAL A 87 13.22 16.15 12.18
N HIS A 88 12.07 15.55 12.46
CA HIS A 88 10.88 15.50 11.57
C HIS A 88 11.12 14.90 10.17
N ILE A 89 11.98 13.88 10.06
CA ILE A 89 12.11 13.13 8.80
C ILE A 89 10.84 12.33 8.57
N ASP A 90 10.22 12.47 7.39
CA ASP A 90 9.11 11.61 6.96
C ASP A 90 9.63 10.22 6.55
N LEU A 91 9.95 9.41 7.56
CA LEU A 91 10.52 8.08 7.35
C LEU A 91 9.56 7.13 6.61
N ARG A 92 8.23 7.31 6.72
CA ARG A 92 7.29 6.48 5.97
C ARG A 92 7.40 6.73 4.47
N ARG A 93 7.38 7.99 4.06
CA ARG A 93 7.57 8.38 2.66
C ARG A 93 8.93 7.87 2.15
N LEU A 94 9.97 8.09 2.92
CA LEU A 94 11.33 7.67 2.58
C LEU A 94 11.42 6.16 2.30
N TRP A 95 10.80 5.32 3.14
CA TRP A 95 10.80 3.87 2.94
C TRP A 95 10.03 3.43 1.69
N LEU A 96 8.94 4.10 1.35
CA LEU A 96 8.21 3.83 0.12
C LEU A 96 9.02 4.23 -1.12
N GLU A 97 9.71 5.37 -1.09
CA GLU A 97 10.59 5.81 -2.18
C GLU A 97 11.78 4.86 -2.38
N ILE A 98 12.36 4.33 -1.30
CA ILE A 98 13.44 3.34 -1.38
C ILE A 98 12.94 2.03 -2.00
N ARG A 99 11.74 1.55 -1.62
CA ARG A 99 11.16 0.35 -2.26
C ARG A 99 10.90 0.58 -3.74
N GLU A 100 10.39 1.73 -4.12
CA GLU A 100 10.17 2.10 -5.52
C GLU A 100 11.47 2.06 -6.32
N GLU A 101 12.56 2.59 -5.75
CA GLU A 101 13.89 2.55 -6.38
C GLU A 101 14.45 1.12 -6.49
N ILE A 102 14.35 0.32 -5.43
CA ILE A 102 14.80 -1.08 -5.42
C ILE A 102 14.05 -1.88 -6.50
N VAL A 103 12.73 -1.74 -6.55
CA VAL A 103 11.86 -2.44 -7.53
C VAL A 103 12.11 -1.93 -8.95
N GLY A 104 12.27 -0.62 -9.13
CA GLY A 104 12.58 -0.01 -10.42
C GLY A 104 13.90 -0.50 -11.03
N ARG A 105 14.83 -0.97 -10.20
CA ARG A 105 16.11 -1.61 -10.62
C ARG A 105 16.02 -3.12 -10.82
N GLY A 106 14.88 -3.73 -10.60
CA GLY A 106 14.71 -5.18 -10.68
C GLY A 106 15.31 -5.94 -9.49
N LEU A 107 15.62 -5.27 -8.38
CA LEU A 107 16.19 -5.86 -7.17
C LEU A 107 15.11 -6.21 -6.13
N GLY A 108 13.84 -5.98 -6.42
CA GLY A 108 12.73 -6.27 -5.52
C GLY A 108 12.54 -7.77 -5.26
N PRO A 109 11.93 -8.16 -4.12
CA PRO A 109 11.59 -9.55 -3.84
C PRO A 109 10.65 -10.14 -4.91
N GLY A 110 10.76 -11.46 -5.15
CA GLY A 110 10.00 -12.13 -6.21
C GLY A 110 8.49 -11.97 -6.13
N PHE A 111 7.92 -11.88 -4.92
CA PHE A 111 6.49 -11.65 -4.72
C PHE A 111 5.97 -10.33 -5.30
N VAL A 112 6.85 -9.31 -5.45
CA VAL A 112 6.47 -8.02 -6.03
C VAL A 112 6.11 -8.17 -7.50
N ASN A 113 6.90 -8.92 -8.27
CA ASN A 113 6.61 -9.20 -9.67
C ASN A 113 5.34 -10.03 -9.81
N GLN A 114 5.16 -11.07 -8.98
CA GLN A 114 3.94 -11.87 -8.96
C GLN A 114 2.70 -11.01 -8.67
N MET A 115 2.77 -10.13 -7.66
CA MET A 115 1.68 -9.21 -7.34
C MET A 115 1.37 -8.28 -8.53
N LYS A 116 2.39 -7.76 -9.20
CA LYS A 116 2.22 -6.91 -10.38
C LYS A 116 1.48 -7.63 -11.51
N GLU A 117 1.86 -8.88 -11.81
CA GLU A 117 1.21 -9.70 -12.83
C GLU A 117 -0.25 -10.02 -12.49
N VAL A 118 -0.51 -10.44 -11.24
CA VAL A 118 -1.86 -10.75 -10.75
C VAL A 118 -2.75 -9.51 -10.86
N VAL A 119 -2.30 -8.37 -10.36
CA VAL A 119 -3.12 -7.15 -10.38
C VAL A 119 -3.32 -6.60 -11.78
N ALA A 120 -2.36 -6.77 -12.68
CA ALA A 120 -2.51 -6.38 -14.09
C ALA A 120 -3.59 -7.20 -14.81
N ARG A 121 -3.79 -8.47 -14.40
CA ARG A 121 -4.79 -9.38 -14.98
C ARG A 121 -6.15 -9.26 -14.31
N GLU A 122 -6.17 -9.34 -12.97
CA GLU A 122 -7.38 -9.51 -12.17
C GLU A 122 -7.83 -8.23 -11.44
N HIS A 123 -7.07 -7.15 -11.51
CA HIS A 123 -7.34 -5.88 -10.81
C HIS A 123 -7.53 -6.00 -9.29
N ASN A 124 -7.11 -7.13 -8.69
CA ASN A 124 -7.11 -7.41 -7.27
C ASN A 124 -5.84 -8.17 -6.86
N VAL A 125 -5.58 -8.31 -5.57
CA VAL A 125 -4.37 -8.97 -5.03
C VAL A 125 -4.60 -10.43 -4.65
N PHE A 126 -5.79 -10.99 -4.90
CA PHE A 126 -6.17 -12.34 -4.49
C PHE A 126 -6.12 -13.36 -5.62
N ASP A 127 -5.87 -12.92 -6.85
CA ASP A 127 -5.84 -13.79 -8.04
C ASP A 127 -7.19 -14.48 -8.33
N PHE A 128 -8.29 -13.83 -7.97
CA PHE A 128 -9.65 -14.25 -8.31
C PHE A 128 -10.20 -13.39 -9.46
N PRO A 129 -11.12 -13.93 -10.30
CA PRO A 129 -11.83 -13.14 -11.30
C PRO A 129 -12.48 -11.92 -10.64
N ASN A 130 -12.23 -10.71 -11.17
CA ASN A 130 -12.73 -9.49 -10.51
C ASN A 130 -14.25 -9.37 -10.55
N GLU A 131 -14.91 -10.06 -11.47
CA GLU A 131 -16.37 -10.17 -11.60
C GLU A 131 -17.00 -10.81 -10.36
N GLU A 132 -16.28 -11.71 -9.67
CA GLU A 132 -16.73 -12.41 -8.47
C GLU A 132 -16.68 -11.54 -7.21
N ARG A 133 -16.20 -10.28 -7.32
CA ARG A 133 -16.02 -9.37 -6.19
C ARG A 133 -17.28 -9.14 -5.34
N ALA A 134 -18.47 -9.28 -5.92
CA ALA A 134 -19.75 -9.09 -5.24
C ALA A 134 -20.45 -10.42 -4.83
N GLU A 135 -19.81 -11.58 -4.95
CA GLU A 135 -20.42 -12.88 -4.60
C GLU A 135 -20.84 -12.98 -3.12
N TRP A 136 -20.19 -12.24 -2.23
CA TRP A 136 -20.59 -12.18 -0.82
C TRP A 136 -22.05 -11.75 -0.62
N VAL A 137 -22.66 -11.06 -1.60
CA VAL A 137 -24.06 -10.63 -1.57
C VAL A 137 -25.00 -11.85 -1.70
N GLU A 138 -24.59 -12.92 -2.37
CA GLU A 138 -25.41 -14.12 -2.54
C GLU A 138 -25.73 -14.84 -1.23
N PHE A 139 -24.92 -14.58 -0.21
CA PHE A 139 -25.14 -15.09 1.15
C PHE A 139 -26.02 -14.20 2.02
N MET A 140 -26.68 -13.18 1.43
CA MET A 140 -27.61 -12.28 2.10
C MET A 140 -29.04 -12.57 1.62
N SER A 141 -29.90 -13.06 2.53
CA SER A 141 -31.30 -13.40 2.21
C SER A 141 -32.18 -12.18 1.97
N ASP A 142 -31.73 -11.00 2.42
CA ASP A 142 -32.45 -9.71 2.36
C ASP A 142 -31.82 -8.72 1.37
N ALA A 143 -30.91 -9.20 0.52
CA ALA A 143 -30.32 -8.38 -0.53
C ALA A 143 -31.37 -8.03 -1.59
N PRO A 144 -31.37 -6.77 -2.11
CA PRO A 144 -32.26 -6.38 -3.19
C PRO A 144 -31.85 -7.07 -4.52
N ASP A 145 -32.80 -7.15 -5.46
CA ASP A 145 -32.58 -7.79 -6.78
C ASP A 145 -31.38 -7.20 -7.54
N HIS A 146 -31.15 -5.89 -7.41
CA HIS A 146 -30.00 -5.22 -8.02
C HIS A 146 -28.69 -5.45 -7.27
N ARG A 147 -28.67 -6.25 -6.19
CA ARG A 147 -27.46 -6.60 -5.41
C ARG A 147 -26.61 -5.39 -5.03
N TYR A 148 -27.25 -4.29 -4.67
CA TYR A 148 -26.62 -2.98 -4.36
C TYR A 148 -25.85 -2.35 -5.52
N GLN A 149 -25.90 -2.89 -6.74
CA GLN A 149 -25.29 -2.31 -7.93
C GLN A 149 -26.29 -1.40 -8.62
N LYS A 150 -26.07 -0.09 -8.56
CA LYS A 150 -26.93 0.95 -9.11
C LYS A 150 -26.12 1.86 -10.03
N ALA A 151 -26.83 2.55 -10.94
CA ALA A 151 -26.20 3.54 -11.82
C ALA A 151 -25.84 4.84 -11.07
N GLU A 152 -26.63 5.18 -10.04
CA GLU A 152 -26.46 6.38 -9.21
C GLU A 152 -26.74 6.02 -7.74
N ALA A 153 -25.99 6.65 -6.83
CA ALA A 153 -26.23 6.56 -5.38
C ALA A 153 -25.55 7.73 -4.65
N GLU A 154 -26.08 8.12 -3.50
CA GLU A 154 -25.48 9.15 -2.66
C GLU A 154 -24.17 8.67 -2.01
N VAL A 155 -24.12 7.40 -1.67
CA VAL A 155 -22.97 6.76 -0.98
C VAL A 155 -22.41 5.63 -1.82
N LEU A 156 -21.09 5.66 -2.07
CA LEU A 156 -20.38 4.48 -2.54
C LEU A 156 -19.88 3.68 -1.34
N TYR A 157 -20.28 2.44 -1.23
CA TYR A 157 -19.62 1.49 -0.34
C TYR A 157 -18.50 0.78 -1.11
N TYR A 158 -17.24 1.20 -0.84
CA TYR A 158 -16.04 0.60 -1.38
C TYR A 158 -15.65 -0.61 -0.52
N VAL A 159 -15.86 -1.82 -1.04
CA VAL A 159 -15.76 -3.08 -0.27
C VAL A 159 -14.30 -3.48 0.00
N GLY A 160 -13.44 -3.33 -0.99
CA GLY A 160 -12.03 -3.71 -0.92
C GLY A 160 -11.77 -5.21 -1.11
N CYS A 161 -10.56 -5.55 -1.57
CA CYS A 161 -10.21 -6.92 -1.97
C CYS A 161 -10.34 -7.95 -0.83
N VAL A 162 -9.90 -7.60 0.39
CA VAL A 162 -9.94 -8.54 1.53
C VAL A 162 -11.36 -8.96 1.86
N SER A 163 -12.28 -8.00 1.92
CA SER A 163 -13.69 -8.25 2.25
C SER A 163 -14.44 -8.96 1.12
N SER A 164 -14.04 -8.72 -0.13
CA SER A 164 -14.63 -9.38 -1.29
C SER A 164 -14.23 -10.85 -1.39
N PHE A 165 -12.93 -11.14 -1.29
CA PHE A 165 -12.38 -12.45 -1.68
C PHE A 165 -11.95 -13.34 -0.53
N SER A 166 -11.73 -12.80 0.68
CA SER A 166 -11.37 -13.64 1.84
C SER A 166 -12.61 -14.19 2.52
N ALA A 167 -12.79 -15.50 2.50
CA ALA A 167 -13.93 -16.16 3.15
C ALA A 167 -14.07 -15.79 4.64
N ALA A 168 -12.95 -15.62 5.34
CA ALA A 168 -12.94 -15.21 6.74
C ALA A 168 -13.43 -13.76 6.96
N ALA A 169 -13.37 -12.91 5.93
CA ALA A 169 -13.72 -11.50 6.03
C ALA A 169 -15.09 -11.16 5.42
N GLN A 170 -15.72 -12.06 4.67
CA GLN A 170 -17.01 -11.80 4.00
C GLN A 170 -18.18 -11.48 4.96
N GLY A 171 -18.05 -11.76 6.24
CA GLY A 171 -18.99 -11.30 7.26
C GLY A 171 -19.02 -9.78 7.41
N ILE A 172 -17.90 -9.09 7.13
CA ILE A 172 -17.76 -7.65 7.27
C ILE A 172 -18.63 -6.90 6.25
N PRO A 173 -18.52 -7.15 4.92
CA PRO A 173 -19.31 -6.42 3.95
C PRO A 173 -20.80 -6.71 4.10
N ARG A 174 -21.20 -7.93 4.47
CA ARG A 174 -22.61 -8.26 4.74
C ARG A 174 -23.15 -7.46 5.92
N ALA A 175 -22.41 -7.36 7.01
CA ALA A 175 -22.82 -6.60 8.17
C ALA A 175 -22.93 -5.09 7.86
N LEU A 176 -21.98 -4.53 7.14
CA LEU A 176 -22.00 -3.10 6.79
C LEU A 176 -23.12 -2.79 5.79
N ALA A 177 -23.31 -3.63 4.75
CA ALA A 177 -24.43 -3.47 3.81
C ALA A 177 -25.78 -3.49 4.54
N LYS A 178 -25.96 -4.39 5.50
CA LYS A 178 -27.16 -4.44 6.33
C LYS A 178 -27.36 -3.18 7.18
N VAL A 179 -26.30 -2.66 7.79
CA VAL A 179 -26.38 -1.39 8.55
C VAL A 179 -26.79 -0.24 7.65
N LEU A 180 -26.19 -0.14 6.45
CA LEU A 180 -26.53 0.91 5.48
C LEU A 180 -27.98 0.78 4.99
N GLN A 181 -28.45 -0.44 4.74
CA GLN A 181 -29.84 -0.72 4.33
C GLN A 181 -30.84 -0.36 5.43
N GLU A 182 -30.62 -0.81 6.67
CA GLU A 182 -31.51 -0.55 7.81
C GLU A 182 -31.53 0.96 8.20
N SER A 183 -30.45 1.69 7.94
CA SER A 183 -30.41 3.13 8.14
C SER A 183 -31.13 3.93 7.04
N GLY A 184 -31.61 3.28 5.99
CA GLY A 184 -32.25 3.93 4.84
C GLY A 184 -31.25 4.72 3.98
N THR A 185 -29.95 4.42 4.09
CA THR A 185 -28.91 5.08 3.29
C THR A 185 -29.02 4.68 1.83
N ASP A 186 -29.07 5.63 0.92
CA ASP A 186 -28.96 5.37 -0.52
C ASP A 186 -27.50 5.07 -0.88
N PHE A 187 -27.15 3.79 -0.98
CA PHE A 187 -25.81 3.36 -1.28
C PHE A 187 -25.75 2.38 -2.47
N ALA A 188 -24.57 2.32 -3.08
CA ALA A 188 -24.23 1.33 -4.09
C ALA A 188 -22.84 0.75 -3.84
N ILE A 189 -22.58 -0.45 -4.41
CA ILE A 189 -21.26 -1.04 -4.59
C ILE A 189 -20.93 -1.07 -6.08
N LEU A 190 -19.64 -1.10 -6.43
CA LEU A 190 -19.22 -1.18 -7.84
C LEU A 190 -19.18 -2.61 -8.38
N GLY A 191 -19.20 -3.63 -7.49
CA GLY A 191 -19.07 -5.02 -7.92
C GLY A 191 -17.76 -5.26 -8.69
N GLY A 192 -17.80 -5.93 -9.84
CA GLY A 192 -16.65 -6.19 -10.70
C GLY A 192 -15.96 -4.94 -11.25
N GLU A 193 -16.63 -3.78 -11.22
CA GLU A 193 -16.03 -2.50 -11.62
C GLU A 193 -15.15 -1.87 -10.51
N GLU A 194 -15.17 -2.40 -9.29
CA GLU A 194 -14.27 -1.98 -8.22
C GLU A 194 -12.91 -2.66 -8.38
N TRP A 195 -11.85 -1.90 -8.58
CA TRP A 195 -10.48 -2.41 -8.61
C TRP A 195 -9.81 -2.28 -7.24
N CYS A 196 -8.66 -2.92 -7.06
CA CYS A 196 -7.86 -2.77 -5.84
C CYS A 196 -7.55 -1.29 -5.57
N CYS A 197 -7.55 -0.90 -4.29
CA CYS A 197 -7.24 0.48 -3.88
C CYS A 197 -5.80 0.93 -4.20
N GLY A 198 -4.92 0.01 -4.59
CA GLY A 198 -3.53 0.29 -4.91
C GLY A 198 -2.59 0.31 -3.71
N PHE A 199 -3.07 0.28 -2.46
CA PHE A 199 -2.21 0.32 -1.28
C PHE A 199 -1.15 -0.79 -1.24
N PRO A 200 -1.46 -2.07 -1.49
CA PRO A 200 -0.45 -3.14 -1.50
C PRO A 200 0.66 -2.88 -2.52
N LEU A 201 0.32 -2.34 -3.69
CA LEU A 201 1.28 -2.00 -4.72
C LEU A 201 2.16 -0.82 -4.31
N MET A 202 1.57 0.24 -3.75
CA MET A 202 2.34 1.37 -3.21
C MET A 202 3.30 0.91 -2.11
N ALA A 203 2.80 0.06 -1.20
CA ALA A 203 3.62 -0.51 -0.14
C ALA A 203 4.75 -1.41 -0.66
N ALA A 204 4.56 -2.03 -1.82
CA ALA A 204 5.57 -2.84 -2.50
C ALA A 204 6.53 -2.04 -3.42
N GLY A 205 6.35 -0.71 -3.56
CA GLY A 205 7.18 0.13 -4.44
C GLY A 205 6.69 0.18 -5.90
N LEU A 206 5.47 -0.27 -6.18
CA LEU A 206 4.83 -0.26 -7.50
C LEU A 206 3.86 0.93 -7.62
N ARG A 207 4.38 2.15 -7.40
CA ARG A 207 3.57 3.39 -7.39
C ARG A 207 2.84 3.65 -8.71
N ARG A 208 3.49 3.36 -9.82
CA ARG A 208 2.93 3.59 -11.17
C ARG A 208 1.71 2.71 -11.41
N GLU A 209 1.81 1.44 -11.08
CA GLU A 209 0.74 0.46 -11.19
C GLU A 209 -0.41 0.80 -10.24
N ALA A 210 -0.10 1.23 -9.01
CA ALA A 210 -1.09 1.71 -8.06
C ALA A 210 -1.87 2.91 -8.58
N SER A 211 -1.21 3.87 -9.24
CA SER A 211 -1.85 5.06 -9.79
C SER A 211 -2.92 4.73 -10.85
N THR A 212 -2.68 3.70 -11.67
CA THR A 212 -3.66 3.23 -12.66
C THR A 212 -4.94 2.73 -11.99
N LEU A 213 -4.81 1.95 -10.91
CA LEU A 213 -5.96 1.44 -10.16
C LEU A 213 -6.75 2.57 -9.48
N ILE A 214 -6.03 3.50 -8.88
CA ILE A 214 -6.62 4.67 -8.19
C ILE A 214 -7.41 5.52 -9.19
N GLU A 215 -6.87 5.79 -10.38
CA GLU A 215 -7.56 6.60 -11.37
C GLU A 215 -8.83 5.92 -11.89
N HIS A 216 -8.79 4.61 -12.17
CA HIS A 216 -9.98 3.84 -12.53
C HIS A 216 -11.07 3.97 -11.44
N ASN A 217 -10.72 3.72 -10.18
CA ASN A 217 -11.69 3.81 -9.07
C ASN A 217 -12.25 5.25 -8.92
N ARG A 218 -11.44 6.28 -9.16
CA ARG A 218 -11.90 7.68 -9.16
C ARG A 218 -12.91 7.96 -10.27
N GLU A 219 -12.70 7.42 -11.45
CA GLU A 219 -13.64 7.56 -12.57
C GLU A 219 -14.96 6.86 -12.25
N ARG A 220 -14.91 5.65 -11.70
CA ARG A 220 -16.13 4.91 -11.28
C ARG A 220 -16.89 5.67 -10.19
N LEU A 221 -16.19 6.19 -9.18
CA LEU A 221 -16.79 7.03 -8.14
C LEU A 221 -17.53 8.24 -8.72
N ARG A 222 -16.87 8.93 -9.66
CA ARG A 222 -17.46 10.12 -10.31
C ARG A 222 -18.67 9.77 -11.16
N SER A 223 -18.62 8.65 -11.91
CA SER A 223 -19.73 8.21 -12.75
C SER A 223 -20.97 7.80 -11.92
N LEU A 224 -20.79 7.30 -10.70
CA LEU A 224 -21.86 6.96 -9.77
C LEU A 224 -22.53 8.22 -9.17
N GLY A 225 -21.88 9.38 -9.22
CA GLY A 225 -22.37 10.63 -8.62
C GLY A 225 -22.34 10.65 -7.09
N ALA A 226 -21.68 9.69 -6.45
CA ALA A 226 -21.59 9.58 -5.00
C ALA A 226 -20.86 10.76 -4.38
N ARG A 227 -21.42 11.29 -3.29
CA ARG A 227 -20.84 12.38 -2.49
C ARG A 227 -20.01 11.89 -1.33
N THR A 228 -20.26 10.66 -0.90
CA THR A 228 -19.61 10.01 0.25
C THR A 228 -19.10 8.65 -0.15
N VAL A 229 -17.90 8.31 0.32
CA VAL A 229 -17.34 6.95 0.17
C VAL A 229 -17.16 6.36 1.56
N VAL A 230 -17.69 5.15 1.75
CA VAL A 230 -17.57 4.39 3.01
C VAL A 230 -16.65 3.20 2.76
N PHE A 231 -15.67 3.03 3.62
CA PHE A 231 -14.70 1.94 3.58
C PHE A 231 -14.80 1.12 4.87
N ASN A 232 -14.65 -0.19 4.77
CA ASN A 232 -14.47 -1.06 5.92
C ASN A 232 -13.00 -1.45 6.16
N CYS A 233 -12.10 -1.06 5.29
CA CYS A 233 -10.67 -1.30 5.39
C CYS A 233 -9.91 0.03 5.54
N PRO A 234 -9.13 0.23 6.63
CA PRO A 234 -8.40 1.49 6.84
C PRO A 234 -7.25 1.71 5.85
N SER A 235 -6.83 0.67 5.13
CA SER A 235 -5.79 0.79 4.10
C SER A 235 -6.34 1.20 2.74
N CYS A 236 -7.64 1.00 2.51
CA CYS A 236 -8.29 1.41 1.29
C CYS A 236 -8.64 2.90 1.31
#